data_8acf03dc91f8a49f3a7b2426e3f29e8e
#
_entry.id   8acf03dc91f8a49f3a7b2426e3f29e8e
#
_cell.length_a   1.000
_cell.length_b   1.000
_cell.length_c   1.000
_cell.angle_alpha   90.00
_cell.angle_beta   90.00
_cell.angle_gamma   90.00
#
_symmetry.space_group_name_H-M   'P 1'
#
loop_
_entity.id
_entity.type
_entity.pdbx_description
1 polymer ?
#
loop_
_entity_poly.entity_id
_entity_poly.type
_entity_poly.pdbx_seq_one_letter_code
_entity_poly.pdbx_strand_id
1 'polypeptide(L)'
;MSEGFVIETRNLRKMYGPHLALDDVDVQIPRGAIGILGPNGAGKSTFFKCILGLITTTSGEGNVLGYDIKTQGDIIRSSIGYMPEYDSLDPDLNAIDQVRYAGELLGMNPSAAMQRAHEVLEYVGLRDQRYRKIESFSTGMKQATKLACAIVHDPEILICDEPTNGLDQRSREFMLNTLRRTVDEGGGTVLMSSHVMDDVQEVCDRVVLIHKGQIVVNRPITDLADQIEKEVEAVIWGGASKMEEALISNGLKVRRMGRVMRVTIEDENTIDRIISTAAKSEVQIRELREYEPDPVSYTHLTLPTKA
;
A
#
# COMPACT_ATOMS: atom_id res chain seq x y z
N MET A 1 3.58 -20.09 -22.21
CA MET A 1 2.40 -20.10 -21.34
C MET A 1 1.94 -18.64 -21.28
N SER A 2 0.71 -18.34 -21.68
CA SER A 2 0.19 -16.98 -21.60
C SER A 2 0.31 -16.53 -20.14
N GLU A 3 0.93 -15.38 -19.91
CA GLU A 3 0.95 -14.72 -18.60
C GLU A 3 -0.51 -14.39 -18.24
N GLY A 4 -1.17 -15.31 -17.56
CA GLY A 4 -2.55 -15.14 -17.11
C GLY A 4 -2.60 -14.17 -15.96
N PHE A 5 -3.64 -13.33 -15.93
CA PHE A 5 -3.93 -12.48 -14.76
C PHE A 5 -4.38 -13.35 -13.59
N VAL A 6 -3.92 -13.00 -12.38
CA VAL A 6 -4.34 -13.70 -11.14
C VAL A 6 -5.63 -13.13 -10.58
N ILE A 7 -5.95 -11.86 -10.89
CA ILE A 7 -7.22 -11.21 -10.54
C ILE A 7 -7.73 -10.47 -11.77
N GLU A 8 -8.99 -10.68 -12.08
CA GLU A 8 -9.70 -9.96 -13.14
C GLU A 8 -11.06 -9.51 -12.62
N THR A 9 -11.43 -8.25 -12.85
CA THR A 9 -12.76 -7.74 -12.56
C THR A 9 -13.32 -6.96 -13.74
N ARG A 10 -14.65 -7.03 -13.91
CA ARG A 10 -15.39 -6.31 -14.97
C ARG A 10 -16.61 -5.63 -14.38
N ASN A 11 -16.71 -4.32 -14.54
CA ASN A 11 -17.80 -3.47 -14.06
C ASN A 11 -18.14 -3.75 -12.59
N LEU A 12 -17.13 -4.06 -11.76
CA LEU A 12 -17.32 -4.45 -10.37
C LEU A 12 -17.84 -3.25 -9.57
N ARG A 13 -19.03 -3.42 -8.98
CA ARG A 13 -19.68 -2.38 -8.18
C ARG A 13 -19.97 -2.85 -6.76
N LYS A 14 -19.80 -1.94 -5.79
CA LYS A 14 -20.22 -2.17 -4.43
C LYS A 14 -20.86 -0.92 -3.83
N MET A 15 -22.09 -1.08 -3.37
CA MET A 15 -22.84 -0.08 -2.63
C MET A 15 -23.05 -0.53 -1.19
N TYR A 16 -22.98 0.40 -0.25
CA TYR A 16 -23.42 0.28 1.14
C TYR A 16 -24.55 1.27 1.38
N GLY A 17 -25.79 0.80 1.25
CA GLY A 17 -26.94 1.70 1.20
C GLY A 17 -26.76 2.74 0.08
N PRO A 18 -26.80 4.04 0.36
CA PRO A 18 -26.60 5.09 -0.66
C PRO A 18 -25.12 5.34 -1.00
N HIS A 19 -24.20 4.79 -0.24
CA HIS A 19 -22.75 5.02 -0.43
C HIS A 19 -22.17 4.08 -1.48
N LEU A 20 -21.66 4.65 -2.58
CA LEU A 20 -20.97 3.93 -3.65
C LEU A 20 -19.50 3.81 -3.28
N ALA A 21 -19.07 2.60 -2.91
CA ALA A 21 -17.70 2.32 -2.47
C ALA A 21 -16.79 1.84 -3.60
N LEU A 22 -17.35 1.13 -4.59
CA LEU A 22 -16.68 0.76 -5.84
C LEU A 22 -17.61 1.05 -7.00
N ASP A 23 -17.08 1.69 -8.05
CA ASP A 23 -17.82 2.15 -9.22
C ASP A 23 -17.13 1.70 -10.50
N ASP A 24 -17.74 0.70 -11.16
CA ASP A 24 -17.31 0.13 -12.43
C ASP A 24 -15.78 -0.19 -12.44
N VAL A 25 -15.34 -0.97 -11.45
CA VAL A 25 -13.92 -1.35 -11.33
C VAL A 25 -13.59 -2.44 -12.35
N ASP A 26 -12.85 -2.04 -13.39
CA ASP A 26 -12.26 -2.91 -14.40
C ASP A 26 -10.74 -2.99 -14.16
N VAL A 27 -10.26 -4.16 -13.75
CA VAL A 27 -8.84 -4.35 -13.50
C VAL A 27 -8.37 -5.76 -13.84
N GLN A 28 -7.17 -5.83 -14.39
CA GLN A 28 -6.42 -7.06 -14.62
C GLN A 28 -5.10 -6.96 -13.90
N ILE A 29 -4.87 -7.87 -12.94
CA ILE A 29 -3.70 -7.91 -12.09
C ILE A 29 -2.87 -9.15 -12.45
N PRO A 30 -1.62 -8.97 -12.93
CA PRO A 30 -0.71 -10.07 -13.21
C PRO A 30 -0.11 -10.65 -11.92
N ARG A 31 0.72 -11.70 -12.04
CA ARG A 31 1.58 -12.17 -10.94
C ARG A 31 2.65 -11.13 -10.61
N GLY A 32 3.15 -11.15 -9.37
CA GLY A 32 4.24 -10.29 -8.87
C GLY A 32 3.84 -9.45 -7.67
N ALA A 33 4.54 -8.34 -7.45
CA ALA A 33 4.26 -7.40 -6.37
C ALA A 33 3.44 -6.21 -6.87
N ILE A 34 2.24 -6.03 -6.34
CA ILE A 34 1.28 -5.03 -6.80
C ILE A 34 0.82 -4.14 -5.65
N GLY A 35 1.01 -2.84 -5.79
CA GLY A 35 0.51 -1.83 -4.85
C GLY A 35 -0.88 -1.33 -5.23
N ILE A 36 -1.82 -1.40 -4.30
CA ILE A 36 -3.13 -0.77 -4.42
C ILE A 36 -3.07 0.56 -3.70
N LEU A 37 -2.79 1.62 -4.44
CA LEU A 37 -2.58 2.96 -3.89
C LEU A 37 -3.88 3.77 -3.89
N GLY A 38 -4.06 4.62 -2.90
CA GLY A 38 -5.19 5.55 -2.83
C GLY A 38 -5.42 6.09 -1.44
N PRO A 39 -6.10 7.25 -1.30
CA PRO A 39 -6.39 7.84 -0.02
C PRO A 39 -7.33 6.96 0.84
N ASN A 40 -7.43 7.30 2.12
CA ASN A 40 -8.39 6.65 3.00
C ASN A 40 -9.82 6.85 2.48
N GLY A 41 -10.61 5.78 2.47
CA GLY A 41 -11.96 5.79 1.91
C GLY A 41 -12.03 5.68 0.38
N ALA A 42 -10.93 5.50 -0.33
CA ALA A 42 -10.93 5.35 -1.79
C ALA A 42 -11.56 4.05 -2.31
N GLY A 43 -11.75 3.05 -1.44
CA GLY A 43 -12.32 1.75 -1.80
C GLY A 43 -11.36 0.56 -1.74
N LYS A 44 -10.08 0.74 -1.32
CA LYS A 44 -9.04 -0.30 -1.28
C LYS A 44 -9.49 -1.56 -0.51
N SER A 45 -9.82 -1.42 0.77
CA SER A 45 -10.28 -2.55 1.61
C SER A 45 -11.60 -3.14 1.13
N THR A 46 -12.48 -2.32 0.52
CA THR A 46 -13.72 -2.81 -0.10
C THR A 46 -13.41 -3.69 -1.30
N PHE A 47 -12.46 -3.27 -2.15
CA PHE A 47 -12.00 -4.06 -3.29
C PHE A 47 -11.44 -5.42 -2.81
N PHE A 48 -10.54 -5.43 -1.81
CA PHE A 48 -10.01 -6.67 -1.25
C PHE A 48 -11.12 -7.59 -0.71
N LYS A 49 -12.07 -7.04 0.05
CA LYS A 49 -13.19 -7.85 0.58
C LYS A 49 -14.09 -8.41 -0.52
N CYS A 50 -14.28 -7.69 -1.63
CA CYS A 50 -15.04 -8.18 -2.79
C CYS A 50 -14.33 -9.36 -3.48
N ILE A 51 -13.04 -9.22 -3.79
CA ILE A 51 -12.28 -10.28 -4.48
C ILE A 51 -12.05 -11.51 -3.61
N LEU A 52 -12.05 -11.35 -2.28
CA LEU A 52 -12.01 -12.47 -1.31
C LEU A 52 -13.38 -13.14 -1.11
N GLY A 53 -14.45 -12.62 -1.72
CA GLY A 53 -15.80 -13.11 -1.48
C GLY A 53 -16.27 -12.94 -0.03
N LEU A 54 -15.66 -12.03 0.75
CA LEU A 54 -16.06 -11.71 2.12
C LEU A 54 -17.31 -10.83 2.17
N ILE A 55 -17.57 -10.08 1.12
CA ILE A 55 -18.77 -9.27 0.94
C ILE A 55 -19.34 -9.47 -0.46
N THR A 56 -20.65 -9.52 -0.55
CA THR A 56 -21.35 -9.63 -1.85
C THR A 56 -21.22 -8.33 -2.65
N THR A 57 -20.85 -8.44 -3.91
CA THR A 57 -20.83 -7.31 -4.86
C THR A 57 -22.26 -6.88 -5.21
N THR A 58 -22.46 -5.61 -5.53
CA THR A 58 -23.78 -5.12 -5.98
C THR A 58 -24.05 -5.51 -7.44
N SER A 59 -23.01 -5.40 -8.30
CA SER A 59 -23.03 -5.84 -9.70
C SER A 59 -21.60 -6.08 -10.20
N GLY A 60 -21.46 -6.45 -11.45
CA GLY A 60 -20.18 -6.78 -12.08
C GLY A 60 -19.73 -8.21 -11.82
N GLU A 61 -18.59 -8.57 -12.33
CA GLU A 61 -17.99 -9.90 -12.27
C GLU A 61 -16.55 -9.81 -11.79
N GLY A 62 -16.03 -10.93 -11.26
CA GLY A 62 -14.64 -11.03 -10.91
C GLY A 62 -14.17 -12.47 -10.78
N ASN A 63 -12.91 -12.69 -11.12
CA ASN A 63 -12.23 -13.97 -10.98
C ASN A 63 -10.92 -13.77 -10.24
N VAL A 64 -10.58 -14.71 -9.38
CA VAL A 64 -9.30 -14.79 -8.68
C VAL A 64 -8.76 -16.19 -8.88
N LEU A 65 -7.55 -16.31 -9.45
CA LEU A 65 -6.94 -17.59 -9.82
C LEU A 65 -7.86 -18.45 -10.74
N GLY A 66 -8.74 -17.80 -11.52
CA GLY A 66 -9.73 -18.46 -12.37
C GLY A 66 -11.04 -18.83 -11.67
N TYR A 67 -11.16 -18.60 -10.35
CA TYR A 67 -12.36 -18.87 -9.57
C TYR A 67 -13.26 -17.65 -9.47
N ASP A 68 -14.56 -17.83 -9.62
CA ASP A 68 -15.57 -16.78 -9.55
C ASP A 68 -15.77 -16.29 -8.10
N ILE A 69 -15.66 -14.97 -7.88
CA ILE A 69 -15.74 -14.35 -6.54
C ILE A 69 -17.11 -14.49 -5.87
N LYS A 70 -18.20 -14.75 -6.63
CA LYS A 70 -19.55 -14.85 -6.10
C LYS A 70 -19.90 -16.26 -5.66
N THR A 71 -19.36 -17.27 -6.33
CA THR A 71 -19.78 -18.66 -6.18
C THR A 71 -18.69 -19.56 -5.59
N GLN A 72 -17.42 -19.19 -5.72
CA GLN A 72 -16.25 -20.01 -5.32
C GLN A 72 -15.38 -19.34 -4.27
N GLY A 73 -15.96 -18.51 -3.41
CA GLY A 73 -15.22 -17.76 -2.38
C GLY A 73 -14.42 -18.62 -1.42
N ASP A 74 -14.88 -19.83 -1.10
CA ASP A 74 -14.15 -20.74 -0.20
C ASP A 74 -12.84 -21.22 -0.83
N ILE A 75 -12.85 -21.55 -2.13
CA ILE A 75 -11.64 -21.96 -2.87
C ILE A 75 -10.68 -20.77 -2.95
N ILE A 76 -11.19 -19.58 -3.25
CA ILE A 76 -10.38 -18.36 -3.28
C ILE A 76 -9.69 -18.14 -1.93
N ARG A 77 -10.43 -18.19 -0.82
CA ARG A 77 -9.86 -17.93 0.51
C ARG A 77 -8.88 -19.00 0.97
N SER A 78 -9.01 -20.25 0.52
CA SER A 78 -8.02 -21.29 0.82
C SER A 78 -6.69 -21.11 0.08
N SER A 79 -6.69 -20.35 -1.01
CA SER A 79 -5.49 -20.06 -1.83
C SER A 79 -4.87 -18.70 -1.54
N ILE A 80 -5.50 -17.88 -0.67
CA ILE A 80 -5.07 -16.51 -0.39
C ILE A 80 -4.76 -16.33 1.10
N GLY A 81 -3.62 -15.72 1.39
CA GLY A 81 -3.31 -15.15 2.70
C GLY A 81 -3.87 -13.73 2.78
N TYR A 82 -4.63 -13.41 3.81
CA TYR A 82 -5.15 -12.06 4.02
C TYR A 82 -4.72 -11.49 5.36
N MET A 83 -3.99 -10.38 5.30
CA MET A 83 -3.61 -9.56 6.44
C MET A 83 -4.50 -8.32 6.49
N PRO A 84 -5.51 -8.27 7.37
CA PRO A 84 -6.42 -7.11 7.44
C PRO A 84 -5.78 -5.91 8.14
N GLU A 85 -6.25 -4.69 7.82
CA GLU A 85 -5.84 -3.46 8.49
C GLU A 85 -6.17 -3.48 9.99
N TYR A 86 -7.42 -3.88 10.35
CA TYR A 86 -7.88 -3.91 11.74
C TYR A 86 -7.19 -4.98 12.58
N ASP A 87 -7.24 -4.81 13.90
CA ASP A 87 -6.72 -5.80 14.85
C ASP A 87 -7.62 -7.05 14.84
N SER A 88 -7.05 -8.16 14.40
CA SER A 88 -7.73 -9.45 14.23
C SER A 88 -7.14 -10.55 15.13
N LEU A 89 -6.21 -10.17 16.01
CA LEU A 89 -5.52 -11.10 16.90
C LEU A 89 -6.25 -11.23 18.24
N ASP A 90 -6.24 -12.43 18.80
CA ASP A 90 -6.74 -12.66 20.16
C ASP A 90 -5.67 -12.21 21.17
N PRO A 91 -5.93 -11.20 22.02
CA PRO A 91 -4.96 -10.67 22.97
C PRO A 91 -4.56 -11.69 24.04
N ASP A 92 -5.41 -12.67 24.36
CA ASP A 92 -5.18 -13.67 25.39
C ASP A 92 -4.29 -14.82 24.92
N LEU A 93 -4.18 -15.04 23.62
CA LEU A 93 -3.27 -16.04 23.05
C LEU A 93 -1.83 -15.54 22.98
N ASN A 94 -0.89 -16.45 22.90
CA ASN A 94 0.46 -16.17 22.43
C ASN A 94 0.53 -16.25 20.89
N ALA A 95 1.58 -15.70 20.28
CA ALA A 95 1.66 -15.63 18.82
C ALA A 95 1.73 -17.01 18.16
N ILE A 96 2.38 -18.00 18.80
CA ILE A 96 2.51 -19.34 18.22
C ILE A 96 1.18 -20.06 18.17
N ASP A 97 0.35 -19.94 19.20
CA ASP A 97 -0.97 -20.56 19.24
C ASP A 97 -1.92 -19.84 18.27
N GLN A 98 -1.82 -18.52 18.14
CA GLN A 98 -2.60 -17.74 17.18
C GLN A 98 -2.31 -18.18 15.74
N VAL A 99 -1.03 -18.32 15.37
CA VAL A 99 -0.63 -18.70 14.01
C VAL A 99 -0.97 -20.18 13.75
N ARG A 100 -0.73 -21.07 14.72
CA ARG A 100 -1.16 -22.48 14.62
C ARG A 100 -2.67 -22.57 14.37
N TYR A 101 -3.46 -21.83 15.15
CA TYR A 101 -4.92 -21.81 15.01
C TYR A 101 -5.36 -21.31 13.62
N ALA A 102 -4.70 -20.29 13.08
CA ALA A 102 -4.96 -19.83 11.72
C ALA A 102 -4.71 -20.94 10.69
N GLY A 103 -3.62 -21.70 10.82
CA GLY A 103 -3.33 -22.85 9.95
C GLY A 103 -4.38 -23.97 10.07
N GLU A 104 -4.81 -24.29 11.28
CA GLU A 104 -5.84 -25.31 11.54
C GLU A 104 -7.20 -24.92 10.93
N LEU A 105 -7.58 -23.65 11.00
CA LEU A 105 -8.81 -23.12 10.35
C LEU A 105 -8.78 -23.28 8.83
N LEU A 106 -7.60 -23.29 8.23
CA LEU A 106 -7.39 -23.51 6.80
C LEU A 106 -7.19 -25.00 6.43
N GLY A 107 -7.44 -25.91 7.39
CA GLY A 107 -7.45 -27.34 7.16
C GLY A 107 -6.09 -28.04 7.35
N MET A 108 -5.06 -27.36 7.87
CA MET A 108 -3.81 -27.99 8.22
C MET A 108 -4.00 -28.92 9.42
N ASN A 109 -3.32 -30.07 9.43
CA ASN A 109 -3.33 -30.89 10.65
C ASN A 109 -2.54 -30.19 11.77
N PRO A 110 -2.89 -30.44 13.07
CA PRO A 110 -2.29 -29.69 14.19
C PRO A 110 -0.77 -29.76 14.27
N SER A 111 -0.16 -30.88 13.91
CA SER A 111 1.30 -31.03 13.93
C SER A 111 1.98 -30.19 12.84
N ALA A 112 1.45 -30.24 11.60
CA ALA A 112 1.95 -29.42 10.51
C ALA A 112 1.71 -27.92 10.76
N ALA A 113 0.54 -27.55 11.29
CA ALA A 113 0.24 -26.16 11.65
C ALA A 113 1.21 -25.62 12.72
N MET A 114 1.54 -26.44 13.75
CA MET A 114 2.50 -26.05 14.77
C MET A 114 3.91 -25.89 14.19
N GLN A 115 4.37 -26.84 13.39
CA GLN A 115 5.68 -26.74 12.73
C GLN A 115 5.75 -25.49 11.84
N ARG A 116 4.73 -25.27 11.01
CA ARG A 116 4.68 -24.12 10.11
C ARG A 116 4.57 -22.80 10.88
N ALA A 117 3.87 -22.78 12.02
CA ALA A 117 3.82 -21.61 12.90
C ALA A 117 5.22 -21.20 13.41
N HIS A 118 6.06 -22.18 13.79
CA HIS A 118 7.44 -21.89 14.17
C HIS A 118 8.24 -21.29 13.02
N GLU A 119 8.13 -21.83 11.82
CA GLU A 119 8.84 -21.38 10.63
C GLU A 119 8.45 -19.94 10.24
N VAL A 120 7.15 -19.67 10.14
CA VAL A 120 6.67 -18.34 9.72
C VAL A 120 6.91 -17.27 10.79
N LEU A 121 6.85 -17.60 12.09
CA LEU A 121 7.18 -16.67 13.15
C LEU A 121 8.68 -16.34 13.23
N GLU A 122 9.54 -17.28 12.85
CA GLU A 122 10.96 -17.01 12.65
C GLU A 122 11.17 -16.09 11.44
N TYR A 123 10.48 -16.36 10.32
CA TYR A 123 10.55 -15.58 9.08
C TYR A 123 10.14 -14.11 9.29
N VAL A 124 9.06 -13.86 10.07
CA VAL A 124 8.62 -12.50 10.41
C VAL A 124 9.36 -11.90 11.61
N GLY A 125 10.44 -12.52 12.09
CA GLY A 125 11.36 -11.98 13.09
C GLY A 125 10.89 -12.01 14.54
N LEU A 126 9.82 -12.73 14.86
CA LEU A 126 9.30 -12.78 16.23
C LEU A 126 10.06 -13.74 17.16
N ARG A 127 10.83 -14.69 16.61
CA ARG A 127 11.73 -15.59 17.36
C ARG A 127 11.17 -15.98 18.74
N ASP A 128 11.92 -15.76 19.81
CA ASP A 128 11.52 -16.11 21.18
C ASP A 128 10.30 -15.32 21.68
N GLN A 129 9.96 -14.18 21.07
CA GLN A 129 8.77 -13.41 21.43
C GLN A 129 7.48 -14.15 21.13
N ARG A 130 7.50 -15.18 20.28
CA ARG A 130 6.35 -16.01 19.89
C ARG A 130 5.59 -16.65 21.04
N TYR A 131 6.24 -16.83 22.19
CA TYR A 131 5.63 -17.43 23.39
C TYR A 131 4.99 -16.42 24.34
N ARG A 132 5.13 -15.12 24.06
CA ARG A 132 4.50 -14.07 24.87
C ARG A 132 3.06 -13.84 24.42
N LYS A 133 2.22 -13.40 25.35
CA LYS A 133 0.84 -13.00 25.03
C LYS A 133 0.81 -11.77 24.09
N ILE A 134 -0.11 -11.81 23.15
CA ILE A 134 -0.30 -10.77 22.12
C ILE A 134 -0.71 -9.43 22.74
N GLU A 135 -1.41 -9.43 23.89
CA GLU A 135 -1.73 -8.19 24.62
C GLU A 135 -0.47 -7.36 24.96
N SER A 136 0.69 -8.01 25.14
CA SER A 136 1.97 -7.36 25.48
C SER A 136 2.78 -6.89 24.25
N PHE A 137 2.25 -7.09 23.04
CA PHE A 137 2.98 -6.81 21.82
C PHE A 137 2.94 -5.34 21.42
N SER A 138 4.06 -4.84 20.88
CA SER A 138 4.07 -3.57 20.15
C SER A 138 3.24 -3.68 18.85
N THR A 139 2.90 -2.54 18.25
CA THR A 139 2.21 -2.52 16.95
C THR A 139 2.97 -3.31 15.90
N GLY A 140 4.30 -3.18 15.81
CA GLY A 140 5.13 -3.94 14.88
C GLY A 140 5.07 -5.45 15.11
N MET A 141 5.09 -5.91 16.36
CA MET A 141 4.96 -7.33 16.69
C MET A 141 3.56 -7.86 16.34
N LYS A 142 2.51 -7.08 16.54
CA LYS A 142 1.15 -7.45 16.12
C LYS A 142 1.04 -7.54 14.60
N GLN A 143 1.58 -6.59 13.86
CA GLN A 143 1.59 -6.64 12.39
C GLN A 143 2.39 -7.85 11.87
N ALA A 144 3.55 -8.14 12.47
CA ALA A 144 4.31 -9.35 12.15
C ALA A 144 3.52 -10.63 12.43
N THR A 145 2.76 -10.70 13.54
CA THR A 145 1.90 -11.85 13.86
C THR A 145 0.76 -11.98 12.84
N LYS A 146 0.12 -10.88 12.43
CA LYS A 146 -0.93 -10.90 11.38
C LYS A 146 -0.36 -11.42 10.05
N LEU A 147 0.83 -10.96 9.68
CA LEU A 147 1.51 -11.46 8.48
C LEU A 147 1.80 -12.96 8.59
N ALA A 148 2.30 -13.43 9.74
CA ALA A 148 2.54 -14.86 9.98
C ALA A 148 1.26 -15.70 9.84
N CYS A 149 0.12 -15.22 10.39
CA CYS A 149 -1.18 -15.87 10.19
C CYS A 149 -1.58 -15.92 8.71
N ALA A 150 -1.30 -14.87 7.94
CA ALA A 150 -1.66 -14.82 6.53
C ALA A 150 -0.82 -15.77 5.66
N ILE A 151 0.44 -16.07 6.04
CA ILE A 151 1.35 -16.90 5.23
C ILE A 151 1.52 -18.33 5.74
N VAL A 152 0.87 -18.72 6.84
CA VAL A 152 1.08 -20.02 7.48
C VAL A 152 0.78 -21.22 6.57
N HIS A 153 -0.19 -21.08 5.68
CA HIS A 153 -0.67 -22.12 4.75
C HIS A 153 -0.04 -22.05 3.35
N ASP A 154 1.01 -21.24 3.19
CA ASP A 154 1.75 -21.06 1.92
C ASP A 154 0.85 -20.64 0.73
N PRO A 155 0.20 -19.45 0.82
CA PRO A 155 -0.79 -19.01 -0.16
C PRO A 155 -0.16 -18.66 -1.52
N GLU A 156 -0.92 -18.83 -2.61
CA GLU A 156 -0.52 -18.36 -3.96
C GLU A 156 -0.55 -16.83 -4.07
N ILE A 157 -1.44 -16.17 -3.33
CA ILE A 157 -1.56 -14.71 -3.29
C ILE A 157 -1.60 -14.27 -1.82
N LEU A 158 -0.76 -13.30 -1.48
CA LEU A 158 -0.78 -12.62 -0.20
C LEU A 158 -1.39 -11.22 -0.37
N ILE A 159 -2.48 -10.93 0.33
CA ILE A 159 -3.13 -9.62 0.36
C ILE A 159 -2.86 -8.97 1.71
N CYS A 160 -2.24 -7.79 1.71
CA CYS A 160 -1.95 -7.01 2.91
C CYS A 160 -2.67 -5.65 2.85
N ASP A 161 -3.61 -5.43 3.77
CA ASP A 161 -4.36 -4.17 3.85
C ASP A 161 -3.67 -3.23 4.84
N GLU A 162 -3.01 -2.17 4.33
CA GLU A 162 -2.24 -1.17 5.08
C GLU A 162 -1.22 -1.80 6.06
N PRO A 163 -0.28 -2.66 5.59
CA PRO A 163 0.59 -3.44 6.46
C PRO A 163 1.56 -2.62 7.31
N THR A 164 1.86 -1.40 6.88
CA THR A 164 2.81 -0.47 7.54
C THR A 164 2.12 0.54 8.45
N ASN A 165 0.78 0.54 8.51
CA ASN A 165 0.03 1.52 9.31
C ASN A 165 0.38 1.42 10.81
N GLY A 166 0.75 2.57 11.41
CA GLY A 166 1.10 2.69 12.82
C GLY A 166 2.46 2.12 13.21
N LEU A 167 3.33 1.77 12.25
CA LEU A 167 4.68 1.29 12.50
C LEU A 167 5.66 2.45 12.68
N ASP A 168 6.63 2.26 13.57
CA ASP A 168 7.85 3.07 13.58
C ASP A 168 8.73 2.75 12.36
N GLN A 169 9.70 3.62 12.05
CA GLN A 169 10.53 3.52 10.86
C GLN A 169 11.22 2.14 10.71
N ARG A 170 11.80 1.62 11.79
CA ARG A 170 12.50 0.33 11.76
C ARG A 170 11.56 -0.85 11.50
N SER A 171 10.39 -0.84 12.14
CA SER A 171 9.35 -1.87 11.95
C SER A 171 8.75 -1.79 10.55
N ARG A 172 8.58 -0.57 10.00
CA ARG A 172 8.13 -0.33 8.62
C ARG A 172 9.11 -0.94 7.61
N GLU A 173 10.39 -0.57 7.67
CA GLU A 173 11.43 -1.11 6.80
C GLU A 173 11.50 -2.64 6.87
N PHE A 174 11.44 -3.20 8.07
CA PHE A 174 11.42 -4.65 8.25
C PHE A 174 10.20 -5.31 7.58
N MET A 175 9.01 -4.72 7.72
CA MET A 175 7.78 -5.21 7.10
C MET A 175 7.88 -5.18 5.58
N LEU A 176 8.29 -4.05 4.98
CA LEU A 176 8.44 -3.88 3.54
C LEU A 176 9.45 -4.88 2.96
N ASN A 177 10.62 -5.01 3.61
CA ASN A 177 11.61 -6.00 3.22
C ASN A 177 11.08 -7.45 3.30
N THR A 178 10.27 -7.76 4.32
CA THR A 178 9.67 -9.09 4.47
C THR A 178 8.68 -9.37 3.34
N LEU A 179 7.83 -8.40 2.98
CA LEU A 179 6.90 -8.52 1.86
C LEU A 179 7.63 -8.67 0.53
N ARG A 180 8.69 -7.89 0.28
CA ARG A 180 9.50 -8.01 -0.94
C ARG A 180 10.14 -9.39 -1.06
N ARG A 181 10.72 -9.90 0.03
CA ARG A 181 11.30 -11.26 0.06
C ARG A 181 10.27 -12.36 -0.22
N THR A 182 9.02 -12.20 0.20
CA THR A 182 7.94 -13.15 -0.09
C THR A 182 7.72 -13.32 -1.59
N VAL A 183 7.87 -12.23 -2.37
CA VAL A 183 7.81 -12.28 -3.84
C VAL A 183 9.07 -12.89 -4.44
N ASP A 184 10.24 -12.38 -4.05
CA ASP A 184 11.52 -12.72 -4.67
C ASP A 184 11.94 -14.17 -4.39
N GLU A 185 11.75 -14.67 -3.18
CA GLU A 185 12.14 -16.01 -2.75
C GLU A 185 11.04 -17.05 -2.94
N GLY A 186 9.77 -16.64 -2.74
CA GLY A 186 8.62 -17.54 -2.79
C GLY A 186 7.95 -17.65 -4.16
N GLY A 187 8.23 -16.73 -5.09
CA GLY A 187 7.56 -16.68 -6.40
C GLY A 187 6.04 -16.42 -6.30
N GLY A 188 5.54 -16.05 -5.11
CA GLY A 188 4.14 -15.73 -4.86
C GLY A 188 3.75 -14.36 -5.41
N THR A 189 2.46 -14.08 -5.38
CA THR A 189 1.93 -12.75 -5.71
C THR A 189 1.60 -12.00 -4.42
N VAL A 190 2.04 -10.75 -4.30
CA VAL A 190 1.72 -9.87 -3.17
C VAL A 190 0.90 -8.69 -3.67
N LEU A 191 -0.27 -8.50 -3.06
CA LEU A 191 -1.05 -7.26 -3.19
C LEU A 191 -1.00 -6.53 -1.85
N MET A 192 -0.44 -5.32 -1.84
CA MET A 192 -0.49 -4.48 -0.64
C MET A 192 -1.26 -3.18 -0.90
N SER A 193 -2.16 -2.82 0.00
CA SER A 193 -2.72 -1.47 -0.02
C SER A 193 -1.83 -0.51 0.76
N SER A 194 -1.73 0.71 0.26
CA SER A 194 -1.10 1.82 0.97
C SER A 194 -1.69 3.16 0.53
N HIS A 195 -1.55 4.16 1.37
CA HIS A 195 -1.75 5.55 1.01
C HIS A 195 -0.40 6.28 0.86
N VAL A 196 0.72 5.58 1.07
CA VAL A 196 2.10 6.08 0.97
C VAL A 196 2.76 5.48 -0.27
N MET A 197 3.20 6.34 -1.18
CA MET A 197 3.80 5.90 -2.45
C MET A 197 5.14 5.22 -2.25
N ASP A 198 5.95 5.70 -1.30
CA ASP A 198 7.27 5.15 -1.01
C ASP A 198 7.20 3.67 -0.58
N ASP A 199 6.21 3.29 0.23
CA ASP A 199 5.98 1.87 0.58
C ASP A 199 5.73 1.02 -0.65
N VAL A 200 4.93 1.55 -1.58
CA VAL A 200 4.59 0.86 -2.82
C VAL A 200 5.81 0.75 -3.74
N GLN A 201 6.63 1.79 -3.83
CA GLN A 201 7.87 1.78 -4.63
C GLN A 201 8.91 0.80 -4.09
N GLU A 202 8.98 0.62 -2.78
CA GLU A 202 9.95 -0.30 -2.15
C GLU A 202 9.61 -1.78 -2.38
N VAL A 203 8.32 -2.13 -2.41
CA VAL A 203 7.87 -3.52 -2.47
C VAL A 203 7.40 -3.93 -3.86
N CYS A 204 6.72 -3.04 -4.59
CA CYS A 204 5.91 -3.40 -5.73
C CYS A 204 6.59 -3.10 -7.08
N ASP A 205 6.22 -3.86 -8.11
CA ASP A 205 6.66 -3.63 -9.49
C ASP A 205 5.57 -2.92 -10.31
N ARG A 206 4.34 -2.95 -9.83
CA ARG A 206 3.15 -2.37 -10.48
C ARG A 206 2.28 -1.66 -9.45
N VAL A 207 1.61 -0.60 -9.89
CA VAL A 207 0.64 0.12 -9.07
C VAL A 207 -0.73 0.17 -9.75
N VAL A 208 -1.74 -0.02 -8.93
CA VAL A 208 -3.15 0.21 -9.24
C VAL A 208 -3.64 1.33 -8.34
N LEU A 209 -3.95 2.49 -8.90
CA LEU A 209 -4.46 3.64 -8.16
C LEU A 209 -5.99 3.60 -8.12
N ILE A 210 -6.55 3.57 -6.91
CA ILE A 210 -7.99 3.67 -6.68
C ILE A 210 -8.31 5.06 -6.14
N HIS A 211 -9.25 5.75 -6.78
CA HIS A 211 -9.78 7.04 -6.32
C HIS A 211 -11.30 7.06 -6.44
N LYS A 212 -12.00 7.40 -5.35
CA LYS A 212 -13.48 7.44 -5.28
C LYS A 212 -14.15 6.19 -5.85
N GLY A 213 -13.59 5.02 -5.55
CA GLY A 213 -14.11 3.72 -5.98
C GLY A 213 -13.80 3.33 -7.43
N GLN A 214 -13.04 4.11 -8.16
CA GLN A 214 -12.67 3.84 -9.56
C GLN A 214 -11.17 3.58 -9.70
N ILE A 215 -10.78 2.73 -10.66
CA ILE A 215 -9.38 2.56 -11.05
C ILE A 215 -9.00 3.69 -11.99
N VAL A 216 -8.01 4.49 -11.59
CA VAL A 216 -7.50 5.61 -12.40
C VAL A 216 -6.15 5.32 -13.04
N VAL A 217 -5.36 4.39 -12.45
CA VAL A 217 -4.06 3.94 -12.97
C VAL A 217 -3.94 2.44 -12.78
N ASN A 218 -3.38 1.74 -13.76
CA ASN A 218 -2.90 0.36 -13.65
C ASN A 218 -1.70 0.19 -14.58
N ARG A 219 -0.48 0.36 -14.04
CA ARG A 219 0.76 0.34 -14.84
C ARG A 219 1.97 -0.07 -14.00
N PRO A 220 3.10 -0.44 -14.63
CA PRO A 220 4.37 -0.60 -13.94
C PRO A 220 4.78 0.66 -13.17
N ILE A 221 5.45 0.50 -12.03
CA ILE A 221 5.92 1.64 -11.22
C ILE A 221 6.96 2.46 -11.97
N THR A 222 7.80 1.83 -12.77
CA THR A 222 8.80 2.51 -13.61
C THR A 222 8.19 3.60 -14.48
N ASP A 223 6.99 3.36 -15.02
CA ASP A 223 6.30 4.31 -15.89
C ASP A 223 5.74 5.53 -15.14
N LEU A 224 5.63 5.43 -13.81
CA LEU A 224 5.20 6.52 -12.94
C LEU A 224 6.39 7.30 -12.38
N ALA A 225 7.49 6.63 -12.05
CA ALA A 225 8.67 7.26 -11.46
C ALA A 225 9.22 8.39 -12.34
N ASP A 226 9.20 8.21 -13.68
CA ASP A 226 9.63 9.20 -14.64
C ASP A 226 8.69 10.42 -14.76
N GLN A 227 7.47 10.32 -14.25
CA GLN A 227 6.44 11.37 -14.35
C GLN A 227 6.22 12.13 -13.03
N ILE A 228 6.81 11.66 -11.93
CA ILE A 228 6.68 12.29 -10.62
C ILE A 228 7.77 13.34 -10.48
N GLU A 229 7.39 14.62 -10.66
CA GLU A 229 8.26 15.72 -10.29
C GLU A 229 8.43 15.70 -8.76
N LYS A 230 9.65 15.43 -8.28
CA LYS A 230 9.96 15.59 -6.86
C LYS A 230 9.83 17.05 -6.48
N GLU A 231 9.14 17.32 -5.38
CA GLU A 231 8.94 18.69 -4.88
C GLU A 231 9.51 18.84 -3.46
N VAL A 232 9.97 20.01 -3.14
CA VAL A 232 10.31 20.43 -1.77
C VAL A 232 9.25 21.41 -1.29
N GLU A 233 8.71 21.16 -0.10
CA GLU A 233 7.80 22.08 0.58
C GLU A 233 8.58 22.95 1.55
N ALA A 234 8.51 24.27 1.35
CA ALA A 234 9.12 25.28 2.19
C ALA A 234 8.04 26.12 2.89
N VAL A 235 8.09 26.21 4.21
CA VAL A 235 7.24 27.12 5.00
C VAL A 235 7.97 28.45 5.19
N ILE A 236 7.40 29.52 4.61
CA ILE A 236 8.01 30.83 4.53
C ILE A 236 7.41 31.78 5.57
N TRP A 237 8.27 32.49 6.29
CA TRP A 237 7.87 33.53 7.23
C TRP A 237 8.34 34.90 6.77
N GLY A 238 7.39 35.76 6.44
CA GLY A 238 7.65 37.10 5.86
C GLY A 238 8.04 37.03 4.38
N GLY A 239 7.62 38.00 3.58
CA GLY A 239 8.09 38.17 2.20
C GLY A 239 7.81 37.03 1.22
N ALA A 240 6.75 36.21 1.43
CA ALA A 240 6.46 35.04 0.59
C ALA A 240 6.32 35.39 -0.90
N SER A 241 5.69 36.52 -1.26
CA SER A 241 5.59 36.97 -2.67
C SER A 241 6.96 37.31 -3.26
N LYS A 242 7.83 37.99 -2.50
CA LYS A 242 9.19 38.32 -2.91
C LYS A 242 10.03 37.04 -3.14
N MET A 243 9.87 36.06 -2.28
CA MET A 243 10.54 34.76 -2.40
C MET A 243 10.07 34.00 -3.66
N GLU A 244 8.76 33.96 -3.91
CA GLU A 244 8.16 33.32 -5.07
C GLU A 244 8.72 33.93 -6.39
N GLU A 245 8.69 35.25 -6.52
CA GLU A 245 9.21 35.96 -7.67
C GLU A 245 10.73 35.72 -7.87
N ALA A 246 11.49 35.67 -6.77
CA ALA A 246 12.91 35.39 -6.83
C ALA A 246 13.22 33.95 -7.24
N LEU A 247 12.46 32.96 -6.78
CA LEU A 247 12.63 31.58 -7.20
C LEU A 247 12.25 31.38 -8.67
N ILE A 248 11.14 31.96 -9.11
CA ILE A 248 10.71 31.92 -10.52
C ILE A 248 11.75 32.60 -11.42
N SER A 249 12.29 33.74 -11.02
CA SER A 249 13.35 34.45 -11.79
C SER A 249 14.66 33.67 -11.87
N ASN A 250 14.92 32.78 -10.89
CA ASN A 250 16.01 31.82 -10.90
C ASN A 250 15.70 30.54 -11.70
N GLY A 251 14.57 30.48 -12.41
CA GLY A 251 14.18 29.40 -13.30
C GLY A 251 13.53 28.20 -12.59
N LEU A 252 13.16 28.32 -11.32
CA LEU A 252 12.52 27.24 -10.59
C LEU A 252 10.99 27.25 -10.75
N LYS A 253 10.38 26.09 -10.89
CA LYS A 253 8.93 25.96 -10.87
C LYS A 253 8.43 26.02 -9.43
N VAL A 254 7.56 26.98 -9.14
CA VAL A 254 7.05 27.22 -7.78
C VAL A 254 5.53 27.25 -7.79
N ARG A 255 4.92 26.57 -6.81
CA ARG A 255 3.50 26.65 -6.49
C ARG A 255 3.33 27.18 -5.08
N ARG A 256 2.73 28.34 -4.90
CA ARG A 256 2.50 28.93 -3.59
C ARG A 256 1.07 28.70 -3.08
N MET A 257 0.97 28.30 -1.80
CA MET A 257 -0.27 28.15 -1.05
C MET A 257 -0.16 28.93 0.28
N GLY A 258 -0.39 30.24 0.21
CA GLY A 258 -0.24 31.12 1.37
C GLY A 258 1.22 31.29 1.79
N ARG A 259 1.59 30.68 2.93
CA ARG A 259 2.97 30.67 3.46
C ARG A 259 3.78 29.44 3.05
N VAL A 260 3.12 28.46 2.46
CA VAL A 260 3.73 27.22 1.98
C VAL A 260 4.09 27.41 0.51
N MET A 261 5.30 27.05 0.15
CA MET A 261 5.77 27.00 -1.25
C MET A 261 6.22 25.59 -1.57
N ARG A 262 5.77 25.07 -2.69
CA ARG A 262 6.28 23.84 -3.29
C ARG A 262 7.14 24.20 -4.47
N VAL A 263 8.33 23.65 -4.49
CA VAL A 263 9.33 23.89 -5.53
C VAL A 263 9.74 22.56 -6.12
N THR A 264 9.62 22.42 -7.44
CA THR A 264 10.05 21.21 -8.15
C THR A 264 11.56 21.04 -8.05
N ILE A 265 12.03 19.85 -7.69
CA ILE A 265 13.45 19.50 -7.66
C ILE A 265 13.87 19.14 -9.09
N GLU A 266 14.70 19.98 -9.70
CA GLU A 266 15.23 19.78 -11.05
C GLU A 266 16.61 19.11 -11.03
N ASP A 267 17.39 19.37 -9.98
CA ASP A 267 18.75 18.85 -9.79
C ASP A 267 19.13 18.80 -8.29
N GLU A 268 20.29 18.22 -8.00
CA GLU A 268 20.83 18.11 -6.62
C GLU A 268 21.07 19.47 -5.95
N ASN A 269 21.22 20.55 -6.74
CA ASN A 269 21.49 21.90 -6.23
C ASN A 269 20.20 22.71 -5.98
N THR A 270 19.03 22.14 -6.28
CA THR A 270 17.76 22.86 -6.16
C THR A 270 17.51 23.34 -4.72
N ILE A 271 17.83 22.52 -3.71
CA ILE A 271 17.70 22.87 -2.29
C ILE A 271 18.62 24.03 -1.93
N ASP A 272 19.87 24.01 -2.38
CA ASP A 272 20.84 25.09 -2.14
C ASP A 272 20.40 26.39 -2.84
N ARG A 273 19.81 26.31 -4.03
CA ARG A 273 19.20 27.44 -4.73
C ARG A 273 18.04 28.06 -3.94
N ILE A 274 17.19 27.24 -3.33
CA ILE A 274 16.09 27.71 -2.46
C ILE A 274 16.66 28.44 -1.25
N ILE A 275 17.61 27.85 -0.53
CA ILE A 275 18.23 28.42 0.66
C ILE A 275 18.97 29.73 0.33
N SER A 276 19.77 29.75 -0.73
CA SER A 276 20.51 30.95 -1.16
C SER A 276 19.58 32.08 -1.63
N THR A 277 18.45 31.73 -2.27
CA THR A 277 17.46 32.72 -2.69
C THR A 277 16.73 33.31 -1.48
N ALA A 278 16.41 32.48 -0.46
CA ALA A 278 15.84 32.97 0.79
C ALA A 278 16.77 33.96 1.49
N ALA A 279 18.06 33.63 1.60
CA ALA A 279 19.06 34.50 2.20
C ALA A 279 19.21 35.85 1.45
N LYS A 280 19.27 35.84 0.10
CA LYS A 280 19.34 37.06 -0.72
C LYS A 280 18.07 37.90 -0.65
N SER A 281 16.93 37.28 -0.46
CA SER A 281 15.63 37.93 -0.34
C SER A 281 15.31 38.40 1.07
N GLU A 282 16.17 38.10 2.05
CA GLU A 282 15.98 38.39 3.48
C GLU A 282 14.68 37.76 4.02
N VAL A 283 14.37 36.57 3.54
CA VAL A 283 13.15 35.80 3.88
C VAL A 283 13.53 34.61 4.74
N GLN A 284 12.73 34.33 5.75
CA GLN A 284 12.98 33.26 6.69
C GLN A 284 12.26 31.97 6.29
N ILE A 285 13.00 30.88 6.04
CA ILE A 285 12.45 29.54 5.93
C ILE A 285 12.33 28.96 7.33
N ARG A 286 11.13 28.54 7.73
CA ARG A 286 10.84 27.92 9.02
C ARG A 286 10.94 26.41 8.98
N GLU A 287 10.57 25.83 7.85
CA GLU A 287 10.57 24.40 7.61
C GLU A 287 10.90 24.17 6.14
N LEU A 288 11.70 23.15 5.89
CA LEU A 288 12.03 22.67 4.54
C LEU A 288 12.00 21.15 4.60
N ARG A 289 11.11 20.54 3.82
CA ARG A 289 10.97 19.09 3.78
C ARG A 289 10.68 18.62 2.35
N GLU A 290 11.05 17.40 2.04
CA GLU A 290 10.56 16.77 0.82
C GLU A 290 9.03 16.69 0.88
N TYR A 291 8.39 17.05 -0.21
CA TYR A 291 6.95 16.93 -0.33
C TYR A 291 6.59 15.58 -0.93
N GLU A 292 5.89 14.78 -0.13
CA GLU A 292 5.26 13.56 -0.60
C GLU A 292 3.87 13.93 -1.17
N PRO A 293 3.70 13.86 -2.51
CA PRO A 293 2.41 14.19 -3.09
C PRO A 293 1.35 13.18 -2.66
N ASP A 294 0.18 13.69 -2.28
CA ASP A 294 -1.00 12.86 -2.03
C ASP A 294 -1.25 11.95 -3.25
N PRO A 295 -1.56 10.65 -3.07
CA PRO A 295 -1.93 9.74 -4.16
C PRO A 295 -2.93 10.32 -5.16
N VAL A 296 -3.81 11.22 -4.73
CA VAL A 296 -4.75 11.94 -5.60
C VAL A 296 -4.04 12.83 -6.63
N SER A 297 -2.89 13.38 -6.31
CA SER A 297 -2.13 14.22 -7.25
C SER A 297 -1.62 13.43 -8.47
N TYR A 298 -1.45 12.12 -8.34
CA TYR A 298 -1.09 11.24 -9.45
C TYR A 298 -2.23 11.05 -10.46
N THR A 299 -3.48 11.35 -10.11
CA THR A 299 -4.61 11.26 -11.04
C THR A 299 -4.51 12.25 -12.20
N HIS A 300 -3.79 13.36 -12.02
CA HIS A 300 -3.56 14.37 -13.06
C HIS A 300 -2.53 13.92 -14.11
N LEU A 301 -1.69 12.95 -13.79
CA LEU A 301 -0.66 12.44 -14.70
C LEU A 301 -1.19 11.47 -15.77
N THR A 302 -2.47 11.08 -15.69
CA THR A 302 -3.00 9.96 -16.47
C THR A 302 -4.12 10.30 -17.44
N LEU A 303 -4.62 11.54 -17.44
CA LEU A 303 -5.59 11.97 -18.44
C LEU A 303 -4.85 12.49 -19.68
N PRO A 304 -4.86 11.79 -20.82
CA PRO A 304 -4.59 12.46 -22.08
C PRO A 304 -5.66 13.54 -22.21
N THR A 305 -5.23 14.79 -22.35
CA THR A 305 -6.09 15.89 -22.78
C THR A 305 -6.84 15.41 -24.03
N LYS A 306 -8.13 15.12 -23.90
CA LYS A 306 -8.96 14.89 -25.08
C LYS A 306 -8.92 16.18 -25.88
N ALA A 307 -8.19 16.15 -26.98
CA ALA A 307 -8.26 17.16 -28.03
C ALA A 307 -9.65 17.15 -28.66
#